data_70f9747dabfcd0736eb1681d2e6ccd52
#
_entry.id   70f9747dabfcd0736eb1681d2e6ccd52
#
_cell.length_a   1.000
_cell.length_b   1.000
_cell.length_c   1.000
_cell.angle_alpha   90.00
_cell.angle_beta   90.00
_cell.angle_gamma   90.00
#
_symmetry.space_group_name_H-M   'P 1'
#
loop_
_entity.id
_entity.type
_entity.pdbx_description
1 polymer ?
#
loop_
_entity_poly.entity_id
_entity_poly.type
_entity_poly.pdbx_seq_one_letter_code
_entity_poly.pdbx_strand_id
1 'polypeptide(L)'
;MLDSIHTAARAGRTALLAALLATGLVAGAQTTLGKPEPAYHWLCAGGTAALNHHPAAISQAGAVAVDSVPYSEDYTIVTVSRPGEGTEATLWSLDYGGATRALTTERIVSDSTTVRYAAATTAEPQINTLRQTAPDSASGHALLVIGGAGGAQFAEVRYYPYRLGGAELRVIQSALALRYGVTLGPVDYVDGEGRRVWSHGDGEYHHRIAGVGMDTVTGLSQRESRSEMEGGMLSIAADSVTHGMFLVAGDNGGPLSMVSGGDGDTLLLSRVWRAQCAGTEGRRFTLTFLTGAIEPHLDSLILVLSDGRVFHPDSASGDRVVYTGVTFSPGEHLFTLAHGGMNRRAAMATAFGEEGGAYALDGRGDSPVAARLYPNPTSGRYTIEVAGAKRVRVTVYTVRGVPVASYISEDCGRCRFEGELPAGSVHYATVETETGSQTMKIVAR
;
A
#
# COMPACT_ATOMS: atom_id res chain seq x y z
N MET A 1 24.70 -15.53 12.29
CA MET A 1 23.66 -15.78 11.30
C MET A 1 23.04 -14.44 10.94
N LEU A 2 23.23 -13.99 9.71
CA LEU A 2 22.76 -12.68 9.24
C LEU A 2 21.31 -12.83 8.77
N ASP A 3 20.35 -12.31 9.54
CA ASP A 3 18.96 -12.19 9.10
C ASP A 3 18.76 -10.77 8.53
N SER A 4 18.92 -10.63 7.22
CA SER A 4 18.58 -9.41 6.53
C SER A 4 17.14 -9.50 6.03
N ILE A 5 16.29 -8.60 6.50
CA ILE A 5 14.96 -8.43 5.94
C ILE A 5 15.00 -7.18 5.05
N HIS A 6 15.07 -7.39 3.75
CA HIS A 6 14.84 -6.34 2.79
C HIS A 6 13.36 -6.11 2.63
N THR A 7 12.92 -4.92 2.94
CA THR A 7 11.63 -4.44 2.48
C THR A 7 11.86 -3.62 1.21
N ALA A 8 12.21 -4.33 0.13
CA ALA A 8 12.13 -3.72 -1.19
C ALA A 8 10.73 -3.97 -1.72
N ALA A 9 9.98 -2.90 -1.96
CA ALA A 9 8.74 -3.00 -2.69
C ALA A 9 9.03 -3.52 -4.09
N ARG A 10 8.60 -4.76 -4.39
CA ARG A 10 8.40 -5.17 -5.77
C ARG A 10 7.49 -6.38 -5.94
N ALA A 11 6.60 -6.24 -6.89
CA ALA A 11 5.88 -7.31 -7.56
C ALA A 11 6.82 -8.17 -8.41
N GLY A 12 6.79 -9.47 -8.19
CA GLY A 12 7.15 -10.42 -9.23
C GLY A 12 8.15 -11.50 -8.88
N ARG A 13 7.61 -12.71 -8.67
CA ARG A 13 8.16 -14.06 -8.84
C ARG A 13 8.72 -14.80 -7.61
N THR A 14 7.83 -15.65 -7.12
CA THR A 14 7.99 -17.06 -6.66
C THR A 14 9.37 -17.50 -6.20
N ALA A 15 9.49 -17.75 -4.88
CA ALA A 15 10.22 -18.88 -4.33
C ALA A 15 9.59 -19.32 -3.01
N LEU A 16 9.26 -20.59 -2.96
CA LEU A 16 8.67 -21.40 -1.89
C LEU A 16 9.56 -21.38 -0.64
N LEU A 17 9.01 -21.04 0.53
CA LEU A 17 9.48 -21.63 1.79
C LEU A 17 8.29 -21.80 2.75
N ALA A 18 8.13 -23.04 3.22
CA ALA A 18 7.07 -23.50 4.08
C ALA A 18 7.10 -22.82 5.46
N ALA A 19 5.94 -22.34 5.90
CA ALA A 19 5.73 -21.84 7.25
C ALA A 19 5.08 -22.95 8.10
N LEU A 20 5.67 -23.22 9.26
CA LEU A 20 5.01 -23.97 10.34
C LEU A 20 4.06 -23.04 11.09
N LEU A 21 2.78 -23.36 11.04
CA LEU A 21 1.74 -22.80 11.90
C LEU A 21 1.82 -23.44 13.29
N ALA A 22 2.03 -22.62 14.31
CA ALA A 22 1.71 -22.96 15.69
C ALA A 22 0.59 -22.04 16.16
N THR A 23 -0.62 -22.58 16.26
CA THR A 23 -1.77 -21.95 16.91
C THR A 23 -1.61 -22.05 18.44
N GLY A 24 -1.47 -20.91 19.08
CA GLY A 24 -1.56 -20.78 20.52
C GLY A 24 -2.32 -19.50 20.86
N LEU A 25 -3.62 -19.63 21.13
CA LEU A 25 -4.39 -18.58 21.77
C LEU A 25 -3.86 -18.43 23.22
N VAL A 26 -3.15 -17.37 23.48
CA VAL A 26 -2.93 -16.86 24.85
C VAL A 26 -3.53 -15.47 24.89
N ALA A 27 -4.64 -15.34 25.59
CA ALA A 27 -5.10 -14.04 26.07
C ALA A 27 -4.05 -13.53 27.08
N GLY A 28 -3.08 -12.78 26.58
CA GLY A 28 -2.01 -12.17 27.35
C GLY A 28 -2.24 -10.67 27.43
N ALA A 29 -2.09 -10.13 28.61
CA ALA A 29 -2.10 -8.72 28.92
C ALA A 29 -1.42 -7.90 27.82
N GLN A 30 -2.06 -6.82 27.37
CA GLN A 30 -1.43 -5.80 26.52
C GLN A 30 -0.26 -5.21 27.30
N THR A 31 0.92 -5.78 27.11
CA THR A 31 2.15 -5.09 27.44
C THR A 31 2.24 -3.95 26.45
N THR A 32 2.10 -2.72 26.91
CA THR A 32 2.48 -1.53 26.17
C THR A 32 3.91 -1.77 25.69
N LEU A 33 4.08 -1.98 24.38
CA LEU A 33 5.39 -2.02 23.75
C LEU A 33 6.04 -0.67 24.04
N GLY A 34 7.04 -0.66 24.92
CA GLY A 34 7.82 0.55 25.15
C GLY A 34 8.39 1.01 23.80
N LYS A 35 8.36 2.32 23.54
CA LYS A 35 8.99 2.89 22.36
C LYS A 35 10.48 2.49 22.33
N PRO A 36 10.94 1.71 21.34
CA PRO A 36 12.36 1.40 21.25
C PRO A 36 13.13 2.67 20.92
N GLU A 37 13.96 3.13 21.86
CA GLU A 37 14.80 4.31 21.68
C GLU A 37 16.11 3.90 21.00
N PRO A 38 16.46 4.52 19.85
CA PRO A 38 17.76 4.28 19.21
C PRO A 38 18.88 4.88 20.08
N ALA A 39 20.00 4.19 20.18
CA ALA A 39 21.20 4.74 20.80
C ALA A 39 21.84 5.83 19.94
N TYR A 40 21.55 5.82 18.64
CA TYR A 40 21.93 6.89 17.71
C TYR A 40 20.79 7.11 16.72
N HIS A 41 20.42 8.37 16.54
CA HIS A 41 19.38 8.79 15.62
C HIS A 41 19.86 9.97 14.80
N TRP A 42 20.15 9.73 13.53
CA TRP A 42 20.45 10.79 12.58
C TRP A 42 19.22 11.09 11.76
N LEU A 43 18.85 12.35 11.71
CA LEU A 43 17.75 12.91 10.92
C LEU A 43 18.29 14.04 10.07
N CYS A 44 18.01 14.05 8.79
CA CYS A 44 18.39 15.16 7.92
C CYS A 44 17.59 16.42 8.30
N ALA A 45 18.29 17.42 8.85
CA ALA A 45 17.67 18.69 9.26
C ALA A 45 17.58 19.71 8.12
N GLY A 46 18.35 19.51 7.04
CA GLY A 46 18.33 20.37 5.86
C GLY A 46 19.13 19.74 4.73
N GLY A 47 18.55 19.71 3.54
CA GLY A 47 19.16 19.08 2.37
C GLY A 47 18.64 19.72 1.09
N THR A 48 19.28 19.40 -0.03
CA THR A 48 18.89 19.84 -1.37
C THR A 48 17.85 18.93 -2.02
N ALA A 49 17.56 17.79 -1.40
CA ALA A 49 16.54 16.83 -1.82
C ALA A 49 15.45 16.71 -0.74
N ALA A 50 14.34 16.07 -1.09
CA ALA A 50 13.26 15.78 -0.16
C ALA A 50 12.63 14.42 -0.48
N LEU A 51 12.13 13.74 0.57
CA LEU A 51 11.27 12.56 0.49
C LEU A 51 9.98 12.87 1.24
N ASN A 52 8.86 12.84 0.55
CA ASN A 52 7.53 13.12 1.12
C ASN A 52 7.50 14.37 2.01
N HIS A 53 8.00 15.49 1.49
CA HIS A 53 8.11 16.80 2.17
C HIS A 53 9.17 16.87 3.30
N HIS A 54 9.92 15.79 3.57
CA HIS A 54 11.02 15.78 4.55
C HIS A 54 12.38 15.94 3.87
N PRO A 55 13.30 16.72 4.47
CA PRO A 55 14.63 16.91 3.90
C PRO A 55 15.39 15.60 3.71
N ALA A 56 16.21 15.53 2.66
CA ALA A 56 17.16 14.46 2.43
C ALA A 56 18.52 15.01 2.00
N ALA A 57 19.58 14.44 2.55
CA ALA A 57 20.97 14.77 2.19
C ALA A 57 21.44 13.88 1.05
N ILE A 58 22.22 14.43 0.11
CA ILE A 58 22.80 13.67 -0.99
C ILE A 58 24.25 13.36 -0.66
N SER A 59 24.61 12.07 -0.67
CA SER A 59 25.99 11.60 -0.56
C SER A 59 26.64 11.59 -1.95
N GLN A 60 27.37 12.63 -2.30
CA GLN A 60 28.02 12.72 -3.62
C GLN A 60 29.42 12.11 -3.65
N ALA A 61 30.25 12.42 -2.66
CA ALA A 61 31.66 12.00 -2.64
C ALA A 61 32.16 11.62 -1.25
N GLY A 62 31.29 11.48 -0.26
CA GLY A 62 31.69 11.19 1.11
C GLY A 62 30.54 10.92 2.05
N ALA A 63 30.85 10.69 3.31
CA ALA A 63 29.86 10.47 4.34
C ALA A 63 28.98 11.72 4.57
N VAL A 64 27.70 11.49 4.83
CA VAL A 64 26.77 12.57 5.27
C VAL A 64 26.78 12.74 6.77
N ALA A 65 27.19 11.72 7.53
CA ALA A 65 27.43 11.78 8.96
C ALA A 65 28.46 10.73 9.40
N VAL A 66 29.19 11.02 10.45
CA VAL A 66 30.14 10.09 11.10
C VAL A 66 30.01 10.30 12.60
N ASP A 67 29.81 9.25 13.35
CA ASP A 67 29.69 9.31 14.81
C ASP A 67 30.17 8.03 15.50
N SER A 68 30.50 8.15 16.79
CA SER A 68 30.85 7.02 17.65
C SER A 68 29.61 6.51 18.37
N VAL A 69 29.27 5.25 18.17
CA VAL A 69 28.07 4.64 18.74
C VAL A 69 28.43 3.51 19.72
N PRO A 70 27.61 3.24 20.75
CA PRO A 70 27.77 2.06 21.57
C PRO A 70 27.70 0.83 20.68
N TYR A 71 28.71 -0.04 20.77
CA TYR A 71 28.75 -1.26 19.97
C TYR A 71 28.25 -2.45 20.77
N SER A 72 27.47 -3.26 20.12
CA SER A 72 27.10 -4.62 20.50
C SER A 72 27.13 -5.48 19.25
N GLU A 73 27.45 -6.75 19.37
CA GLU A 73 27.37 -7.67 18.23
C GLU A 73 25.93 -7.99 17.83
N ASP A 74 24.98 -7.84 18.77
CA ASP A 74 23.56 -7.77 18.48
C ASP A 74 23.19 -6.32 18.20
N TYR A 75 22.86 -6.00 16.97
CA TYR A 75 22.41 -4.64 16.62
C TYR A 75 21.34 -4.63 15.53
N THR A 76 20.68 -3.50 15.43
CA THR A 76 19.73 -3.19 14.34
C THR A 76 20.05 -1.81 13.79
N ILE A 77 20.19 -1.72 12.47
CA ILE A 77 20.28 -0.43 11.76
C ILE A 77 19.10 -0.33 10.79
N VAL A 78 18.37 0.78 10.88
CA VAL A 78 17.28 1.12 9.96
C VAL A 78 17.65 2.39 9.21
N THR A 79 17.63 2.34 7.88
CA THR A 79 18.05 3.44 7.01
C THR A 79 16.92 3.77 6.04
N VAL A 80 16.55 5.05 5.94
CA VAL A 80 15.67 5.57 4.89
C VAL A 80 16.53 6.27 3.85
N SER A 81 16.56 5.71 2.64
CA SER A 81 17.40 6.20 1.56
C SER A 81 16.74 6.01 0.20
N ARG A 82 17.16 6.82 -0.77
CA ARG A 82 16.88 6.63 -2.19
C ARG A 82 18.19 6.39 -2.92
N PRO A 83 18.36 5.25 -3.61
CA PRO A 83 19.54 5.00 -4.43
C PRO A 83 19.77 6.09 -5.47
N GLY A 84 21.01 6.40 -5.77
CA GLY A 84 21.37 7.23 -6.93
C GLY A 84 21.31 6.42 -8.22
N GLU A 85 21.29 7.10 -9.36
CA GLU A 85 21.27 6.44 -10.66
C GLU A 85 22.61 5.75 -10.98
N GLY A 86 22.54 4.47 -11.30
CA GLY A 86 23.60 3.73 -12.03
C GLY A 86 24.84 3.33 -11.26
N THR A 87 24.99 3.64 -9.98
CA THR A 87 26.16 3.24 -9.17
C THR A 87 25.79 2.65 -7.83
N GLU A 88 26.53 1.61 -7.42
CA GLU A 88 26.40 1.09 -6.07
C GLU A 88 26.80 2.17 -5.05
N ALA A 89 25.92 2.46 -4.10
CA ALA A 89 26.16 3.43 -3.04
C ALA A 89 26.27 2.75 -1.67
N THR A 90 27.22 3.19 -0.86
CA THR A 90 27.31 2.78 0.55
C THR A 90 26.19 3.48 1.32
N LEU A 91 25.36 2.70 2.01
CA LEU A 91 24.29 3.22 2.87
C LEU A 91 24.84 3.53 4.27
N TRP A 92 25.61 2.63 4.83
CA TRP A 92 26.34 2.84 6.09
C TRP A 92 27.50 1.85 6.20
N SER A 93 28.49 2.20 7.02
CA SER A 93 29.49 1.27 7.55
C SER A 93 29.62 1.41 9.06
N LEU A 94 29.97 0.32 9.71
CA LEU A 94 30.20 0.20 11.14
C LEU A 94 31.56 -0.44 11.37
N ASP A 95 32.52 0.32 11.91
CA ASP A 95 33.88 -0.11 12.13
C ASP A 95 34.12 -0.34 13.62
N TYR A 96 34.48 -1.58 13.97
CA TYR A 96 34.78 -2.00 15.33
C TYR A 96 35.98 -2.95 15.36
N GLY A 97 36.97 -2.63 16.19
CA GLY A 97 38.13 -3.53 16.42
C GLY A 97 38.95 -3.82 15.16
N GLY A 98 38.91 -2.98 14.14
CA GLY A 98 39.58 -3.19 12.85
C GLY A 98 38.77 -4.01 11.85
N ALA A 99 37.55 -4.43 12.21
CA ALA A 99 36.60 -5.09 11.32
C ALA A 99 35.56 -4.09 10.83
N THR A 100 35.24 -4.12 9.54
CA THR A 100 34.24 -3.26 8.92
C THR A 100 33.03 -4.07 8.49
N ARG A 101 31.84 -3.62 8.88
CA ARG A 101 30.54 -4.12 8.38
C ARG A 101 29.85 -3.00 7.63
N ALA A 102 29.30 -3.30 6.47
CA ALA A 102 28.65 -2.28 5.66
C ALA A 102 27.41 -2.82 4.94
N LEU A 103 26.46 -1.92 4.72
CA LEU A 103 25.34 -2.11 3.81
C LEU A 103 25.49 -1.15 2.65
N THR A 104 25.45 -1.68 1.45
CA THR A 104 25.37 -0.88 0.23
C THR A 104 23.98 -1.03 -0.42
N THR A 105 23.75 -0.39 -1.53
CA THR A 105 22.53 -0.60 -2.34
C THR A 105 22.45 -1.99 -2.97
N GLU A 106 23.56 -2.76 -3.00
CA GLU A 106 23.63 -4.07 -3.66
C GLU A 106 24.16 -5.18 -2.75
N ARG A 107 24.89 -4.87 -1.69
CA ARG A 107 25.64 -5.86 -0.91
C ARG A 107 25.56 -5.61 0.59
N ILE A 108 25.68 -6.72 1.32
CA ILE A 108 26.01 -6.73 2.73
C ILE A 108 27.48 -7.20 2.82
N VAL A 109 28.32 -6.38 3.45
CA VAL A 109 29.73 -6.68 3.66
C VAL A 109 29.93 -6.93 5.14
N SER A 110 30.60 -8.04 5.49
CA SER A 110 30.97 -8.38 6.86
C SER A 110 32.32 -9.05 6.82
N ASP A 111 33.34 -8.40 7.35
CA ASP A 111 34.74 -8.86 7.46
C ASP A 111 35.27 -9.57 6.17
N SER A 112 35.17 -10.89 6.14
CA SER A 112 35.62 -11.73 5.01
C SER A 112 34.48 -12.16 4.08
N THR A 113 33.23 -11.79 4.38
CA THR A 113 32.06 -12.28 3.63
C THR A 113 31.30 -11.12 2.99
N THR A 114 31.05 -11.26 1.71
CA THR A 114 30.20 -10.34 0.95
C THR A 114 29.01 -11.10 0.39
N VAL A 115 27.80 -10.68 0.74
CA VAL A 115 26.56 -11.24 0.20
C VAL A 115 25.91 -10.20 -0.70
N ARG A 116 25.76 -10.55 -1.98
CA ARG A 116 24.96 -9.74 -2.90
C ARG A 116 23.48 -10.03 -2.71
N TYR A 117 22.69 -9.00 -2.76
CA TYR A 117 21.24 -9.11 -2.86
C TYR A 117 20.76 -8.44 -4.15
N ALA A 118 19.54 -8.75 -4.59
CA ALA A 118 18.98 -8.12 -5.77
C ALA A 118 18.90 -6.62 -5.51
N ALA A 119 19.70 -5.85 -6.22
CA ALA A 119 19.65 -4.40 -6.18
C ALA A 119 18.22 -3.95 -6.53
N ALA A 120 17.74 -2.93 -5.88
CA ALA A 120 16.59 -2.22 -6.37
C ALA A 120 16.96 -1.64 -7.73
N THR A 121 16.29 -2.11 -8.77
CA THR A 121 16.50 -1.64 -10.15
C THR A 121 15.85 -0.27 -10.40
N THR A 122 15.21 0.28 -9.40
CA THR A 122 14.45 1.54 -9.46
C THR A 122 15.08 2.56 -8.51
N ALA A 123 15.05 3.83 -8.90
CA ALA A 123 15.44 4.97 -8.08
C ALA A 123 14.38 5.29 -6.98
N GLU A 124 13.59 4.29 -6.57
CA GLU A 124 12.59 4.45 -5.52
C GLU A 124 13.20 4.49 -4.12
N PRO A 125 12.64 5.27 -3.20
CA PRO A 125 13.11 5.28 -1.83
C PRO A 125 12.82 3.95 -1.13
N GLN A 126 13.66 3.60 -0.17
CA GLN A 126 13.66 2.34 0.53
C GLN A 126 13.87 2.53 2.02
N ILE A 127 13.27 1.63 2.82
CA ILE A 127 13.58 1.46 4.23
C ILE A 127 14.39 0.17 4.36
N ASN A 128 15.70 0.30 4.45
CA ASN A 128 16.60 -0.83 4.62
C ASN A 128 16.80 -1.13 6.10
N THR A 129 16.69 -2.40 6.49
CA THR A 129 16.89 -2.84 7.85
C THR A 129 17.88 -4.00 7.88
N LEU A 130 18.96 -3.85 8.64
CA LEU A 130 19.85 -4.94 8.98
C LEU A 130 19.73 -5.25 10.48
N ARG A 131 19.46 -6.52 10.80
CA ARG A 131 19.51 -7.05 12.16
C ARG A 131 20.60 -8.10 12.24
N GLN A 132 21.57 -7.87 13.11
CA GLN A 132 22.64 -8.79 13.41
C GLN A 132 22.34 -9.53 14.71
N THR A 133 22.75 -10.78 14.78
CA THR A 133 22.83 -11.57 16.02
C THR A 133 24.16 -12.30 16.02
N ALA A 134 24.93 -12.21 17.09
CA ALA A 134 26.14 -12.95 17.28
C ALA A 134 26.12 -13.69 18.63
N PRO A 135 26.79 -14.85 18.72
CA PRO A 135 26.84 -15.65 19.95
C PRO A 135 27.74 -15.04 21.05
N ASP A 136 28.67 -14.16 20.69
CA ASP A 136 29.63 -13.56 21.60
C ASP A 136 29.34 -12.08 21.82
N SER A 137 29.37 -11.66 23.08
CA SER A 137 29.01 -10.30 23.49
C SER A 137 30.22 -9.37 23.51
N ALA A 138 30.79 -9.03 22.35
CA ALA A 138 31.73 -7.90 22.30
C ALA A 138 30.96 -6.60 22.56
N SER A 139 31.50 -5.76 23.41
CA SER A 139 30.97 -4.45 23.76
C SER A 139 32.04 -3.39 23.70
N GLY A 140 31.66 -2.17 23.39
CA GLY A 140 32.57 -1.04 23.25
C GLY A 140 31.93 0.11 22.49
N HIS A 141 32.74 0.76 21.65
CA HIS A 141 32.29 1.79 20.73
C HIS A 141 32.75 1.47 19.32
N ALA A 142 31.85 1.69 18.35
CA ALA A 142 32.13 1.55 16.92
C ALA A 142 32.01 2.92 16.24
N LEU A 143 32.72 3.09 15.14
CA LEU A 143 32.53 4.23 14.25
C LEU A 143 31.43 3.91 13.26
N LEU A 144 30.29 4.62 13.35
CA LEU A 144 29.21 4.55 12.38
C LEU A 144 29.39 5.66 11.34
N VAL A 145 29.50 5.28 10.09
CA VAL A 145 29.57 6.19 8.94
C VAL A 145 28.29 6.03 8.13
N ILE A 146 27.58 7.13 7.88
CA ILE A 146 26.36 7.16 7.07
C ILE A 146 26.69 7.71 5.70
N GLY A 147 26.33 6.98 4.66
CA GLY A 147 26.61 7.33 3.27
C GLY A 147 28.06 7.03 2.89
N GLY A 148 28.39 7.43 1.68
CA GLY A 148 29.71 7.21 1.05
C GLY A 148 29.63 7.61 -0.42
N ALA A 149 30.44 7.02 -1.27
CA ALA A 149 30.34 7.21 -2.71
C ALA A 149 29.02 6.66 -3.27
N GLY A 150 28.54 7.21 -4.41
CA GLY A 150 27.41 6.63 -5.16
C GLY A 150 26.13 7.48 -5.23
N GLY A 151 26.11 8.70 -4.65
CA GLY A 151 25.04 9.67 -4.91
C GLY A 151 23.67 9.35 -4.28
N ALA A 152 23.59 8.42 -3.30
CA ALA A 152 22.34 8.12 -2.62
C ALA A 152 21.83 9.31 -1.79
N GLN A 153 20.50 9.42 -1.67
CA GLN A 153 19.83 10.38 -0.79
C GLN A 153 19.50 9.69 0.53
N PHE A 154 19.72 10.39 1.64
CA PHE A 154 19.48 9.91 2.99
C PHE A 154 18.53 10.85 3.73
N ALA A 155 17.49 10.29 4.34
CA ALA A 155 16.54 11.05 5.13
C ALA A 155 16.68 10.76 6.64
N GLU A 156 16.83 9.49 7.02
CA GLU A 156 16.88 9.08 8.42
C GLU A 156 17.69 7.79 8.60
N VAL A 157 18.46 7.71 9.70
CA VAL A 157 19.16 6.49 10.13
C VAL A 157 18.97 6.31 11.63
N ARG A 158 18.60 5.10 12.06
CA ARG A 158 18.44 4.70 13.45
C ARG A 158 19.34 3.51 13.75
N TYR A 159 20.13 3.60 14.79
CA TYR A 159 20.96 2.54 15.29
C TYR A 159 20.53 2.10 16.68
N TYR A 160 20.37 0.80 16.85
CA TYR A 160 20.03 0.16 18.12
C TYR A 160 21.13 -0.84 18.46
N PRO A 161 21.82 -0.76 19.64
CA PRO A 161 22.85 -1.70 20.05
C PRO A 161 22.25 -3.01 20.57
N TYR A 162 21.15 -3.44 19.99
CA TYR A 162 20.46 -4.70 20.26
C TYR A 162 19.57 -5.07 19.08
N ARG A 163 19.21 -6.35 19.03
CA ARG A 163 18.30 -6.84 17.99
C ARG A 163 16.84 -6.48 18.33
N LEU A 164 16.21 -5.63 17.52
CA LEU A 164 14.81 -5.33 17.62
C LEU A 164 13.92 -6.57 17.37
N GLY A 165 12.90 -6.74 18.17
CA GLY A 165 11.84 -7.72 17.96
C GLY A 165 11.02 -7.41 16.71
N GLY A 166 10.27 -8.41 16.21
CA GLY A 166 9.46 -8.23 15.00
C GLY A 166 8.36 -7.17 15.15
N ALA A 167 7.74 -7.09 16.33
CA ALA A 167 6.70 -6.10 16.62
C ALA A 167 7.26 -4.68 16.70
N GLU A 168 8.39 -4.49 17.41
CA GLU A 168 9.09 -3.20 17.50
C GLU A 168 9.51 -2.70 16.13
N LEU A 169 10.09 -3.59 15.32
CA LEU A 169 10.52 -3.27 13.97
C LEU A 169 9.33 -2.87 13.09
N ARG A 170 8.18 -3.57 13.22
CA ARG A 170 6.97 -3.24 12.48
C ARG A 170 6.48 -1.81 12.79
N VAL A 171 6.46 -1.43 14.07
CA VAL A 171 6.10 -0.08 14.52
C VAL A 171 7.02 0.97 13.88
N ILE A 172 8.33 0.74 13.95
CA ILE A 172 9.33 1.66 13.38
C ILE A 172 9.17 1.78 11.87
N GLN A 173 9.10 0.65 11.17
CA GLN A 173 8.97 0.64 9.71
C GLN A 173 7.66 1.30 9.24
N SER A 174 6.54 1.06 9.94
CA SER A 174 5.25 1.70 9.63
C SER A 174 5.31 3.22 9.75
N ALA A 175 5.87 3.72 10.84
CA ALA A 175 6.04 5.16 11.05
C ALA A 175 6.95 5.80 10.00
N LEU A 176 8.06 5.15 9.66
CA LEU A 176 8.98 5.63 8.62
C LEU A 176 8.35 5.57 7.23
N ALA A 177 7.59 4.52 6.92
CA ALA A 177 6.89 4.36 5.65
C ALA A 177 5.89 5.50 5.42
N LEU A 178 5.07 5.83 6.41
CA LEU A 178 4.12 6.95 6.33
C LEU A 178 4.85 8.29 6.25
N ARG A 179 5.90 8.49 7.05
CA ARG A 179 6.69 9.73 7.05
C ARG A 179 7.33 10.00 5.69
N TYR A 180 7.91 8.99 5.05
CA TYR A 180 8.70 9.16 3.84
C TYR A 180 8.01 8.70 2.56
N GLY A 181 6.73 8.35 2.62
CA GLY A 181 5.95 7.94 1.44
C GLY A 181 6.47 6.65 0.78
N VAL A 182 7.05 5.75 1.57
CA VAL A 182 7.60 4.47 1.10
C VAL A 182 6.57 3.38 1.30
N THR A 183 6.26 2.62 0.25
CA THR A 183 5.40 1.45 0.39
C THR A 183 6.22 0.26 0.89
N LEU A 184 5.85 -0.28 2.06
CA LEU A 184 6.43 -1.51 2.59
C LEU A 184 6.01 -2.72 1.73
N GLY A 185 6.70 -3.84 1.88
CA GLY A 185 6.27 -5.11 1.30
C GLY A 185 4.89 -5.57 1.83
N PRO A 186 4.52 -6.85 1.62
CA PRO A 186 3.19 -7.38 1.92
C PRO A 186 2.93 -7.49 3.43
N VAL A 187 2.76 -6.36 4.09
CA VAL A 187 2.61 -6.25 5.54
C VAL A 187 1.61 -5.16 5.94
N ASP A 188 0.93 -5.38 7.07
CA ASP A 188 0.12 -4.35 7.71
C ASP A 188 1.00 -3.24 8.30
N TYR A 189 0.49 -1.99 8.31
CA TYR A 189 1.11 -0.89 9.06
C TYR A 189 0.41 -0.76 10.42
N VAL A 190 1.21 -0.45 11.43
CA VAL A 190 0.72 -0.30 12.80
C VAL A 190 1.20 1.02 13.41
N ASP A 191 0.44 1.53 14.38
CA ASP A 191 0.86 2.65 15.21
C ASP A 191 1.82 2.21 16.33
N GLY A 192 2.24 3.14 17.18
CA GLY A 192 3.15 2.89 18.30
C GLY A 192 2.61 1.98 19.39
N GLU A 193 1.31 1.75 19.42
CA GLU A 193 0.65 0.82 20.33
C GLU A 193 0.39 -0.55 19.68
N GLY A 194 0.82 -0.73 18.42
CA GLY A 194 0.63 -1.96 17.66
C GLY A 194 -0.77 -2.09 17.03
N ARG A 195 -1.61 -1.05 17.09
CA ARG A 195 -2.92 -1.05 16.42
C ARG A 195 -2.73 -0.87 14.93
N ARG A 196 -3.49 -1.63 14.15
CA ARG A 196 -3.41 -1.57 12.69
C ARG A 196 -4.01 -0.27 12.16
N VAL A 197 -3.21 0.48 11.38
CA VAL A 197 -3.62 1.71 10.68
C VAL A 197 -3.75 1.51 9.16
N TRP A 198 -3.16 0.42 8.64
CA TRP A 198 -3.32 -0.02 7.26
C TRP A 198 -3.28 -1.55 7.19
N SER A 199 -4.26 -2.15 6.53
CA SER A 199 -4.28 -3.59 6.26
C SER A 199 -3.73 -3.87 4.87
N HIS A 200 -2.76 -4.76 4.78
CA HIS A 200 -2.33 -5.31 3.49
C HIS A 200 -3.49 -6.07 2.81
N GLY A 201 -4.29 -6.81 3.59
CA GLY A 201 -5.39 -7.62 3.09
C GLY A 201 -4.91 -8.67 2.09
N ASP A 202 -5.54 -8.74 0.92
CA ASP A 202 -5.14 -9.59 -0.22
C ASP A 202 -4.08 -8.93 -1.12
N GLY A 203 -3.63 -7.73 -0.79
CA GLY A 203 -2.63 -6.98 -1.54
C GLY A 203 -3.18 -6.13 -2.69
N GLU A 204 -4.46 -6.20 -2.99
CA GLU A 204 -5.06 -5.51 -4.13
C GLU A 204 -4.80 -4.00 -4.12
N TYR A 205 -4.90 -3.36 -2.93
CA TYR A 205 -4.71 -1.91 -2.78
C TYR A 205 -3.36 -1.54 -2.17
N HIS A 206 -2.39 -2.43 -2.17
CA HIS A 206 -1.10 -2.22 -1.51
C HIS A 206 -0.04 -1.59 -2.41
N HIS A 207 -0.46 -0.64 -3.26
CA HIS A 207 0.43 0.11 -4.12
C HIS A 207 0.47 1.58 -3.73
N ARG A 208 1.64 2.21 -3.82
CA ARG A 208 1.87 3.67 -3.65
C ARG A 208 1.19 4.26 -2.42
N ILE A 209 1.43 3.63 -1.27
CA ILE A 209 0.79 4.01 0.00
C ILE A 209 1.28 5.39 0.43
N ALA A 210 0.33 6.24 0.78
CA ALA A 210 0.53 7.53 1.40
C ALA A 210 -0.45 7.71 2.56
N GLY A 211 -0.07 8.47 3.59
CA GLY A 211 -0.96 8.66 4.72
C GLY A 211 -0.59 9.84 5.60
N VAL A 212 -1.62 10.49 6.12
CA VAL A 212 -1.53 11.55 7.13
C VAL A 212 -1.99 11.01 8.47
N GLY A 213 -1.40 11.52 9.56
CA GLY A 213 -1.76 11.09 10.90
C GLY A 213 -0.77 11.54 11.95
N MET A 214 -1.09 11.25 13.19
CA MET A 214 -0.23 11.56 14.33
C MET A 214 -0.17 10.41 15.31
N ASP A 215 1.04 10.07 15.69
CA ASP A 215 1.34 9.08 16.72
C ASP A 215 2.47 9.60 17.62
N THR A 216 2.13 9.93 18.85
CA THR A 216 3.09 10.47 19.82
C THR A 216 4.09 9.42 20.30
N VAL A 217 3.76 8.13 20.23
CA VAL A 217 4.66 7.04 20.63
C VAL A 217 5.83 6.94 19.65
N THR A 218 5.56 6.95 18.35
CA THR A 218 6.61 6.89 17.32
C THR A 218 7.21 8.25 16.97
N GLY A 219 6.56 9.35 17.40
CA GLY A 219 6.90 10.72 17.00
C GLY A 219 6.49 11.04 15.56
N LEU A 220 5.56 10.27 14.98
CA LEU A 220 4.98 10.62 13.68
C LEU A 220 4.03 11.80 13.84
N SER A 221 4.20 12.82 13.01
CA SER A 221 3.26 13.94 12.85
C SER A 221 3.27 14.35 11.38
N GLN A 222 2.34 13.78 10.61
CA GLN A 222 2.30 13.92 9.15
C GLN A 222 0.98 14.58 8.76
N ARG A 223 1.05 15.86 8.35
CA ARG A 223 -0.14 16.63 7.93
C ARG A 223 -0.37 16.60 6.42
N GLU A 224 0.68 16.36 5.66
CA GLU A 224 0.65 16.25 4.21
C GLU A 224 1.50 15.06 3.78
N SER A 225 1.00 14.25 2.87
CA SER A 225 1.69 13.04 2.43
C SER A 225 1.39 12.72 0.98
N ARG A 226 2.40 12.21 0.30
CA ARG A 226 2.30 11.59 -1.02
C ARG A 226 3.17 10.34 -1.05
N SER A 227 2.86 9.43 -1.94
CA SER A 227 3.77 8.31 -2.20
C SER A 227 4.96 8.77 -3.03
N GLU A 228 6.16 8.36 -2.64
CA GLU A 228 7.40 8.57 -3.39
C GLU A 228 7.73 7.40 -4.34
N MET A 229 6.81 6.41 -4.41
CA MET A 229 6.92 5.29 -5.35
C MET A 229 6.53 5.72 -6.75
N GLU A 230 7.08 5.04 -7.77
CA GLU A 230 6.83 5.33 -9.17
C GLU A 230 5.33 5.34 -9.52
N GLY A 231 4.90 6.34 -10.28
CA GLY A 231 3.51 6.53 -10.68
C GLY A 231 2.58 6.97 -9.55
N GLY A 232 3.12 7.46 -8.43
CA GLY A 232 2.35 8.14 -7.37
C GLY A 232 1.73 9.42 -7.89
N MET A 233 0.39 9.53 -7.81
CA MET A 233 -0.33 10.71 -8.28
C MET A 233 -1.22 11.35 -7.21
N LEU A 234 -1.45 10.67 -6.09
CA LEU A 234 -2.27 11.16 -4.99
C LEU A 234 -1.41 11.83 -3.93
N SER A 235 -1.77 13.07 -3.56
CA SER A 235 -1.34 13.73 -2.33
C SER A 235 -2.53 13.95 -1.41
N ILE A 236 -2.33 13.75 -0.11
CA ILE A 236 -3.34 13.89 0.94
C ILE A 236 -2.83 14.95 1.90
N ALA A 237 -3.67 15.95 2.21
CA ALA A 237 -3.39 16.90 3.29
C ALA A 237 -4.56 16.93 4.27
N ALA A 238 -4.27 17.07 5.56
CA ALA A 238 -5.25 17.20 6.64
C ALA A 238 -5.18 18.61 7.24
N ASP A 239 -6.34 19.20 7.55
CA ASP A 239 -6.41 20.50 8.23
C ASP A 239 -5.65 20.47 9.56
N SER A 240 -5.79 19.36 10.28
CA SER A 240 -5.10 19.10 11.54
C SER A 240 -4.97 17.61 11.79
N VAL A 241 -3.97 17.22 12.55
CA VAL A 241 -3.75 15.85 13.02
C VAL A 241 -3.67 15.81 14.54
N THR A 242 -4.19 14.74 15.13
CA THR A 242 -4.13 14.47 16.57
C THR A 242 -3.69 13.04 16.80
N HIS A 243 -3.15 12.74 17.98
CA HIS A 243 -2.74 11.37 18.30
C HIS A 243 -3.87 10.35 18.06
N GLY A 244 -3.55 9.26 17.40
CA GLY A 244 -4.48 8.19 17.03
C GLY A 244 -5.33 8.49 15.79
N MET A 245 -5.20 9.68 15.18
CA MET A 245 -5.82 9.99 13.90
C MET A 245 -4.92 9.53 12.77
N PHE A 246 -5.49 8.75 11.83
CA PHE A 246 -4.85 8.29 10.60
C PHE A 246 -5.84 8.29 9.44
N LEU A 247 -5.38 8.75 8.27
CA LEU A 247 -5.94 8.45 6.97
C LEU A 247 -4.80 7.92 6.12
N VAL A 248 -4.85 6.65 5.77
CA VAL A 248 -3.85 5.98 4.94
C VAL A 248 -4.53 5.47 3.69
N ALA A 249 -3.98 5.77 2.52
CA ALA A 249 -4.52 5.34 1.25
C ALA A 249 -3.45 4.65 0.40
N GLY A 250 -3.88 3.62 -0.32
CA GLY A 250 -3.10 2.93 -1.33
C GLY A 250 -3.98 2.59 -2.52
N ASP A 251 -3.41 2.35 -3.68
CA ASP A 251 -4.16 2.06 -4.90
C ASP A 251 -4.04 0.61 -5.36
N ASN A 252 -4.91 0.22 -6.29
CA ASN A 252 -5.01 -1.14 -6.84
C ASN A 252 -3.96 -1.48 -7.92
N GLY A 253 -2.96 -0.61 -8.14
CA GLY A 253 -1.99 -0.81 -9.22
C GLY A 253 -2.54 -0.62 -10.63
N GLY A 254 -3.81 -0.23 -10.76
CA GLY A 254 -4.49 -0.05 -12.04
C GLY A 254 -3.81 0.97 -12.96
N PRO A 255 -3.98 0.84 -14.28
CA PRO A 255 -3.45 1.80 -15.25
C PRO A 255 -4.10 3.18 -15.10
N LEU A 256 -3.44 4.20 -15.63
CA LEU A 256 -3.95 5.58 -15.67
C LEU A 256 -4.81 5.81 -16.93
N SER A 257 -5.70 4.87 -17.23
CA SER A 257 -6.62 4.93 -18.36
C SER A 257 -8.06 5.06 -17.88
N MET A 258 -8.84 5.85 -18.61
CA MET A 258 -10.28 5.97 -18.38
C MET A 258 -11.01 4.83 -19.09
N VAL A 259 -11.94 4.19 -18.39
CA VAL A 259 -12.76 3.09 -18.89
C VAL A 259 -14.24 3.46 -18.79
N SER A 260 -15.09 2.85 -19.61
CA SER A 260 -16.54 3.09 -19.56
C SER A 260 -17.12 2.68 -18.20
N GLY A 261 -17.91 3.55 -17.60
CA GLY A 261 -18.67 3.32 -16.37
C GLY A 261 -19.96 2.52 -16.56
N GLY A 262 -20.16 1.92 -17.74
CA GLY A 262 -21.29 1.03 -18.02
C GLY A 262 -22.59 1.72 -18.46
N ASP A 263 -22.68 3.05 -18.40
CA ASP A 263 -23.84 3.84 -18.85
C ASP A 263 -23.62 4.54 -20.21
N GLY A 264 -22.43 4.37 -20.80
CA GLY A 264 -22.03 4.95 -22.08
C GLY A 264 -21.53 6.38 -22.00
N ASP A 265 -21.91 7.15 -20.98
CA ASP A 265 -21.59 8.57 -20.85
C ASP A 265 -20.55 8.86 -19.76
N THR A 266 -20.38 7.94 -18.79
CA THR A 266 -19.43 8.09 -17.70
C THR A 266 -18.14 7.34 -18.00
N LEU A 267 -17.02 8.00 -17.81
CA LEU A 267 -15.70 7.39 -17.80
C LEU A 267 -15.16 7.34 -16.37
N LEU A 268 -14.54 6.24 -16.00
CA LEU A 268 -13.93 6.00 -14.70
C LEU A 268 -12.45 5.73 -14.84
N LEU A 269 -11.63 6.29 -13.96
CA LEU A 269 -10.22 5.93 -13.90
C LEU A 269 -10.08 4.48 -13.42
N SER A 270 -9.33 3.65 -14.14
CA SER A 270 -9.08 2.25 -13.78
C SER A 270 -8.32 2.10 -12.46
N ARG A 271 -7.59 3.15 -12.06
CA ARG A 271 -6.93 3.21 -10.76
C ARG A 271 -7.93 3.61 -9.68
N VAL A 272 -8.10 2.73 -8.70
CA VAL A 272 -8.97 2.91 -7.55
C VAL A 272 -8.10 2.93 -6.30
N TRP A 273 -8.41 3.83 -5.38
CA TRP A 273 -7.75 3.91 -4.07
C TRP A 273 -8.65 3.35 -3.00
N ARG A 274 -8.06 2.68 -2.03
CA ARG A 274 -8.67 2.35 -0.75
C ARG A 274 -8.08 3.26 0.32
N ALA A 275 -8.92 3.93 1.10
CA ALA A 275 -8.53 4.64 2.30
C ALA A 275 -8.92 3.83 3.54
N GLN A 276 -8.04 3.74 4.51
CA GLN A 276 -8.33 3.27 5.87
C GLN A 276 -8.19 4.42 6.84
N CYS A 277 -9.24 4.63 7.65
CA CYS A 277 -9.44 5.83 8.45
C CYS A 277 -9.67 5.48 9.92
N ALA A 278 -8.94 6.15 10.82
CA ALA A 278 -9.10 6.07 12.26
C ALA A 278 -9.07 7.48 12.84
N GLY A 279 -9.97 7.81 13.79
CA GLY A 279 -10.01 9.13 14.44
C GLY A 279 -10.21 10.30 13.48
N THR A 280 -10.92 10.07 12.36
CA THR A 280 -11.12 11.04 11.28
C THR A 280 -12.44 11.81 11.40
N GLU A 281 -13.23 11.56 12.44
CA GLU A 281 -14.53 12.22 12.65
C GLU A 281 -14.39 13.74 12.67
N GLY A 282 -15.20 14.39 11.83
CA GLY A 282 -15.22 15.85 11.71
C GLY A 282 -13.96 16.48 11.11
N ARG A 283 -13.02 15.67 10.63
CA ARG A 283 -11.80 16.16 9.96
C ARG A 283 -12.06 16.38 8.47
N ARG A 284 -11.36 17.37 7.92
CA ARG A 284 -11.40 17.70 6.49
C ARG A 284 -10.04 17.43 5.88
N PHE A 285 -10.09 16.87 4.69
CA PHE A 285 -8.90 16.53 3.93
C PHE A 285 -8.93 17.25 2.58
N THR A 286 -7.75 17.54 2.09
CA THR A 286 -7.54 17.95 0.71
C THR A 286 -6.89 16.81 -0.04
N LEU A 287 -7.52 16.37 -1.12
CA LEU A 287 -6.96 15.38 -2.04
C LEU A 287 -6.49 16.10 -3.29
N THR A 288 -5.25 15.89 -3.67
CA THR A 288 -4.66 16.45 -4.89
C THR A 288 -4.21 15.30 -5.78
N PHE A 289 -4.60 15.33 -7.05
CA PHE A 289 -4.19 14.35 -8.04
C PHE A 289 -3.35 15.01 -9.14
N LEU A 290 -2.25 14.34 -9.51
CA LEU A 290 -1.48 14.64 -10.71
C LEU A 290 -2.10 13.89 -11.90
N THR A 291 -2.74 14.58 -12.80
CA THR A 291 -3.59 14.01 -13.85
C THR A 291 -2.95 13.98 -15.23
N GLY A 292 -1.74 14.53 -15.38
CA GLY A 292 -1.05 14.66 -16.67
C GLY A 292 -0.74 13.32 -17.37
N ALA A 293 -0.72 12.22 -16.62
CA ALA A 293 -0.52 10.88 -17.18
C ALA A 293 -1.84 10.09 -17.42
N ILE A 294 -3.01 10.70 -17.18
CA ILE A 294 -4.30 10.05 -17.45
C ILE A 294 -4.61 10.13 -18.94
N GLU A 295 -4.99 8.99 -19.52
CA GLU A 295 -5.39 8.89 -20.93
C GLU A 295 -6.83 8.39 -21.09
N PRO A 296 -7.67 9.05 -21.93
CA PRO A 296 -7.40 10.34 -22.55
C PRO A 296 -7.37 11.49 -21.53
N HIS A 297 -6.67 12.57 -21.84
CA HIS A 297 -6.67 13.77 -21.00
C HIS A 297 -8.06 14.43 -21.02
N LEU A 298 -8.61 14.70 -19.82
CA LEU A 298 -9.98 15.23 -19.65
C LEU A 298 -9.96 16.46 -18.75
N ASP A 299 -10.64 17.51 -19.19
CA ASP A 299 -10.64 18.82 -18.50
C ASP A 299 -11.45 18.86 -17.20
N SER A 300 -12.39 17.93 -17.02
CA SER A 300 -13.33 17.95 -15.88
C SER A 300 -13.42 16.58 -15.24
N LEU A 301 -12.60 16.38 -14.22
CA LEU A 301 -12.62 15.17 -13.40
C LEU A 301 -13.37 15.45 -12.09
N ILE A 302 -14.19 14.52 -11.67
CA ILE A 302 -14.87 14.52 -10.36
C ILE A 302 -14.34 13.38 -9.51
N LEU A 303 -14.26 13.60 -8.19
CA LEU A 303 -13.91 12.56 -7.24
C LEU A 303 -15.17 11.82 -6.79
N VAL A 304 -15.15 10.50 -6.88
CA VAL A 304 -16.28 9.62 -6.51
C VAL A 304 -15.84 8.70 -5.39
N LEU A 305 -16.64 8.64 -4.33
CA LEU A 305 -16.42 7.75 -3.18
C LEU A 305 -17.42 6.59 -3.21
N SER A 306 -17.03 5.44 -2.64
CA SER A 306 -17.86 4.22 -2.56
C SER A 306 -19.17 4.41 -1.76
N ASP A 307 -19.26 5.42 -0.91
CA ASP A 307 -20.47 5.79 -0.17
C ASP A 307 -21.45 6.68 -0.98
N GLY A 308 -21.18 6.92 -2.27
CA GLY A 308 -22.01 7.70 -3.17
C GLY A 308 -21.77 9.20 -3.17
N ARG A 309 -20.86 9.68 -2.34
CA ARG A 309 -20.50 11.10 -2.38
C ARG A 309 -19.65 11.42 -3.60
N VAL A 310 -19.88 12.61 -4.11
CA VAL A 310 -19.19 13.16 -5.27
C VAL A 310 -18.68 14.54 -4.93
N PHE A 311 -17.45 14.80 -5.31
CA PHE A 311 -16.81 16.11 -5.14
C PHE A 311 -16.39 16.64 -6.51
N HIS A 312 -16.79 17.89 -6.77
CA HIS A 312 -16.28 18.62 -7.91
C HIS A 312 -14.92 19.24 -7.53
N PRO A 313 -14.03 19.43 -8.50
CA PRO A 313 -12.74 20.04 -8.21
C PRO A 313 -12.92 21.50 -7.78
N ASP A 314 -12.24 21.89 -6.71
CA ASP A 314 -12.15 23.29 -6.30
C ASP A 314 -11.15 24.05 -7.17
N SER A 315 -10.17 23.34 -7.71
CA SER A 315 -9.16 23.89 -8.60
C SER A 315 -8.70 22.82 -9.58
N ALA A 316 -8.57 23.19 -10.85
CA ALA A 316 -7.94 22.40 -11.90
C ALA A 316 -6.99 23.33 -12.65
N SER A 317 -5.71 22.98 -12.70
CA SER A 317 -4.67 23.76 -13.39
C SER A 317 -3.60 22.85 -13.97
N GLY A 318 -3.49 22.85 -15.28
CA GLY A 318 -2.57 21.99 -16.01
C GLY A 318 -2.86 20.51 -15.72
N ASP A 319 -1.89 19.83 -15.14
CA ASP A 319 -1.92 18.42 -14.79
C ASP A 319 -2.33 18.16 -13.32
N ARG A 320 -2.89 19.16 -12.64
CA ARG A 320 -3.22 19.07 -11.21
C ARG A 320 -4.69 19.37 -10.96
N VAL A 321 -5.35 18.49 -10.21
CA VAL A 321 -6.75 18.66 -9.77
C VAL A 321 -6.82 18.54 -8.25
N VAL A 322 -7.57 19.46 -7.59
CA VAL A 322 -7.64 19.58 -6.14
C VAL A 322 -9.08 19.50 -5.66
N TYR A 323 -9.33 18.69 -4.64
CA TYR A 323 -10.60 18.55 -3.94
C TYR A 323 -10.39 18.87 -2.46
N THR A 324 -11.04 19.94 -1.97
CA THR A 324 -10.95 20.38 -0.57
C THR A 324 -12.17 19.95 0.22
N GLY A 325 -12.06 19.91 1.53
CA GLY A 325 -13.18 19.60 2.40
C GLY A 325 -13.70 18.16 2.31
N VAL A 326 -12.93 17.25 1.71
CA VAL A 326 -13.28 15.82 1.67
C VAL A 326 -13.26 15.27 3.10
N THR A 327 -14.30 14.51 3.45
CA THR A 327 -14.42 13.91 4.78
C THR A 327 -14.50 12.40 4.67
N PHE A 328 -13.89 11.69 5.62
CA PHE A 328 -13.97 10.25 5.75
C PHE A 328 -14.39 9.89 7.18
N SER A 329 -15.42 9.05 7.31
CA SER A 329 -15.71 8.41 8.59
C SER A 329 -14.66 7.35 8.91
N PRO A 330 -14.50 6.93 10.17
CA PRO A 330 -13.66 5.78 10.49
C PRO A 330 -14.10 4.53 9.72
N GLY A 331 -13.12 3.73 9.30
CA GLY A 331 -13.34 2.53 8.51
C GLY A 331 -12.67 2.58 7.14
N GLU A 332 -13.18 1.81 6.21
CA GLU A 332 -12.66 1.70 4.85
C GLU A 332 -13.54 2.44 3.84
N HIS A 333 -12.89 3.10 2.89
CA HIS A 333 -13.54 3.80 1.80
C HIS A 333 -12.78 3.56 0.49
N LEU A 334 -13.49 3.29 -0.58
CA LEU A 334 -12.92 3.30 -1.91
C LEU A 334 -13.22 4.64 -2.60
N PHE A 335 -12.31 5.09 -3.45
CA PHE A 335 -12.52 6.30 -4.25
C PHE A 335 -11.73 6.24 -5.57
N THR A 336 -12.23 6.94 -6.57
CA THR A 336 -11.57 7.10 -7.87
C THR A 336 -11.96 8.41 -8.53
N LEU A 337 -11.39 8.70 -9.69
CA LEU A 337 -11.76 9.83 -10.53
C LEU A 337 -12.72 9.39 -11.64
N ALA A 338 -13.67 10.26 -11.98
CA ALA A 338 -14.64 10.06 -13.05
C ALA A 338 -14.78 11.30 -13.92
N HIS A 339 -15.29 11.11 -15.15
CA HIS A 339 -15.61 12.17 -16.11
C HIS A 339 -16.95 11.88 -16.78
N GLY A 340 -17.70 12.94 -17.11
CA GLY A 340 -18.96 12.86 -17.87
C GLY A 340 -20.22 12.95 -17.03
N GLY A 341 -21.36 12.75 -17.67
CA GLY A 341 -22.69 12.78 -17.06
C GLY A 341 -22.93 11.54 -16.22
N MET A 342 -22.88 11.68 -14.90
CA MET A 342 -22.83 10.54 -13.99
C MET A 342 -24.20 9.90 -13.75
N ASN A 343 -24.40 8.69 -14.27
CA ASN A 343 -25.29 7.73 -13.63
C ASN A 343 -24.56 7.15 -12.40
N ARG A 344 -24.77 7.77 -11.22
CA ARG A 344 -24.06 7.43 -9.98
C ARG A 344 -24.07 5.94 -9.68
N ARG A 345 -25.17 5.24 -9.93
CA ARG A 345 -25.32 3.82 -9.59
C ARG A 345 -24.47 2.93 -10.48
N ALA A 346 -24.47 3.17 -11.79
CA ALA A 346 -23.68 2.41 -12.73
C ALA A 346 -22.18 2.66 -12.52
N ALA A 347 -21.78 3.92 -12.33
CA ALA A 347 -20.41 4.32 -12.07
C ALA A 347 -19.85 3.69 -10.79
N MET A 348 -20.64 3.66 -9.71
CA MET A 348 -20.22 3.06 -8.44
C MET A 348 -20.10 1.55 -8.52
N ALA A 349 -21.05 0.86 -9.16
CA ALA A 349 -20.99 -0.58 -9.37
C ALA A 349 -19.77 -0.99 -10.21
N THR A 350 -19.45 -0.20 -11.23
CA THR A 350 -18.26 -0.43 -12.08
C THR A 350 -16.96 -0.14 -11.36
N ALA A 351 -16.88 0.95 -10.58
CA ALA A 351 -15.64 1.36 -9.89
C ALA A 351 -15.32 0.50 -8.65
N PHE A 352 -16.35 0.12 -7.88
CA PHE A 352 -16.16 -0.42 -6.53
C PHE A 352 -16.75 -1.82 -6.32
N GLY A 353 -17.38 -2.39 -7.35
CA GLY A 353 -18.14 -3.65 -7.22
C GLY A 353 -19.45 -3.48 -6.42
N GLU A 354 -20.28 -4.52 -6.37
CA GLU A 354 -21.58 -4.45 -5.67
C GLU A 354 -21.44 -4.32 -4.13
N GLU A 355 -20.31 -4.69 -3.54
CA GLU A 355 -20.08 -4.56 -2.09
C GLU A 355 -19.87 -3.11 -1.65
N GLY A 356 -19.45 -2.20 -2.54
CA GLY A 356 -19.37 -0.76 -2.27
C GLY A 356 -20.74 -0.06 -2.24
N GLY A 357 -21.79 -0.73 -2.71
CA GLY A 357 -23.15 -0.18 -2.84
C GLY A 357 -24.13 -0.55 -1.73
N ALA A 358 -23.70 -1.21 -0.66
CA ALA A 358 -24.61 -1.70 0.42
C ALA A 358 -25.10 -0.62 1.39
N TYR A 359 -24.91 0.66 1.10
CA TYR A 359 -25.58 1.73 1.83
C TYR A 359 -26.90 2.06 1.14
N ALA A 360 -27.97 1.76 1.85
CA ALA A 360 -29.35 1.92 1.47
C ALA A 360 -29.63 3.27 0.80
N LEU A 361 -29.86 3.25 -0.50
CA LEU A 361 -30.72 4.23 -1.15
C LEU A 361 -32.10 3.64 -1.17
N ASP A 362 -32.94 4.16 -0.29
CA ASP A 362 -34.36 3.92 -0.25
C ASP A 362 -34.97 4.15 -1.64
N GLY A 363 -35.51 3.08 -2.19
CA GLY A 363 -36.69 3.11 -3.06
C GLY A 363 -36.52 3.48 -4.51
N ARG A 364 -36.71 2.46 -5.35
CA ARG A 364 -37.18 2.49 -6.74
C ARG A 364 -36.18 2.86 -7.83
N GLY A 365 -35.73 1.82 -8.52
CA GLY A 365 -35.09 1.92 -9.83
C GLY A 365 -34.54 0.57 -10.27
N ASP A 366 -35.02 0.09 -11.38
CA ASP A 366 -34.75 -1.21 -12.00
C ASP A 366 -33.24 -1.46 -12.16
N SER A 367 -32.71 -2.51 -11.51
CA SER A 367 -31.42 -3.08 -11.84
C SER A 367 -31.58 -3.85 -13.14
N PRO A 368 -30.80 -3.60 -14.20
CA PRO A 368 -30.98 -4.28 -15.48
C PRO A 368 -30.71 -5.79 -15.42
N VAL A 369 -29.92 -6.25 -14.42
CA VAL A 369 -29.63 -7.67 -14.24
C VAL A 369 -29.74 -8.03 -12.76
N ALA A 370 -30.61 -8.98 -12.42
CA ALA A 370 -30.77 -9.51 -11.07
C ALA A 370 -30.05 -10.86 -10.96
N ALA A 371 -28.72 -10.86 -10.80
CA ALA A 371 -27.94 -12.07 -10.60
C ALA A 371 -27.40 -12.17 -9.16
N ARG A 372 -27.39 -13.42 -8.64
CA ARG A 372 -26.86 -13.75 -7.31
C ARG A 372 -25.92 -14.93 -7.39
N LEU A 373 -24.79 -14.83 -6.67
CA LEU A 373 -23.79 -15.90 -6.55
C LEU A 373 -23.76 -16.42 -5.11
N TYR A 374 -23.89 -17.72 -4.94
CA TYR A 374 -23.80 -18.37 -3.64
C TYR A 374 -23.42 -19.85 -3.71
N PRO A 375 -22.76 -20.39 -2.65
CA PRO A 375 -22.07 -19.66 -1.61
C PRO A 375 -20.83 -18.98 -2.17
N ASN A 376 -20.48 -17.82 -1.59
CA ASN A 376 -19.24 -17.14 -1.91
C ASN A 376 -18.67 -16.50 -0.63
N PRO A 377 -17.55 -16.98 -0.06
CA PRO A 377 -16.68 -18.03 -0.58
C PRO A 377 -17.34 -19.41 -0.66
N THR A 378 -16.90 -20.22 -1.66
CA THR A 378 -17.38 -21.57 -1.87
C THR A 378 -16.34 -22.61 -1.48
N SER A 379 -16.77 -23.85 -1.13
CA SER A 379 -15.89 -25.01 -0.98
C SER A 379 -15.63 -25.75 -2.31
N GLY A 380 -15.81 -25.05 -3.44
CA GLY A 380 -15.63 -25.57 -4.80
C GLY A 380 -16.90 -25.45 -5.64
N ARG A 381 -18.07 -25.74 -5.10
CA ARG A 381 -19.34 -25.63 -5.83
C ARG A 381 -20.01 -24.29 -5.61
N TYR A 382 -20.42 -23.66 -6.70
CA TYR A 382 -21.14 -22.38 -6.69
C TYR A 382 -22.41 -22.46 -7.52
N THR A 383 -23.33 -21.55 -7.21
CA THR A 383 -24.57 -21.36 -7.96
C THR A 383 -24.70 -19.88 -8.33
N ILE A 384 -25.00 -19.61 -9.59
CA ILE A 384 -25.40 -18.28 -10.09
C ILE A 384 -26.87 -18.35 -10.43
N GLU A 385 -27.67 -17.52 -9.75
CA GLU A 385 -29.09 -17.39 -9.99
C GLU A 385 -29.36 -16.04 -10.67
N VAL A 386 -30.12 -16.06 -11.77
CA VAL A 386 -30.48 -14.87 -12.55
C VAL A 386 -31.97 -14.82 -12.67
N ALA A 387 -32.59 -13.66 -12.46
CA ALA A 387 -34.02 -13.48 -12.55
C ALA A 387 -34.37 -12.28 -13.44
N GLY A 388 -35.51 -12.39 -14.14
CA GLY A 388 -36.09 -11.30 -14.90
C GLY A 388 -35.48 -11.02 -16.28
N ALA A 389 -34.74 -11.99 -16.84
CA ALA A 389 -34.14 -11.87 -18.18
C ALA A 389 -34.78 -12.86 -19.18
N LYS A 390 -34.82 -12.52 -20.43
CA LYS A 390 -35.24 -13.44 -21.52
C LYS A 390 -34.10 -14.29 -21.99
N ARG A 391 -32.91 -13.69 -22.13
CA ARG A 391 -31.72 -14.35 -22.55
C ARG A 391 -30.60 -14.09 -21.56
N VAL A 392 -29.92 -15.15 -21.11
CA VAL A 392 -28.81 -15.07 -20.16
C VAL A 392 -27.61 -15.84 -20.72
N ARG A 393 -26.45 -15.19 -20.72
CA ARG A 393 -25.16 -15.86 -20.90
C ARG A 393 -24.34 -15.66 -19.64
N VAL A 394 -23.83 -16.76 -19.08
CA VAL A 394 -22.89 -16.70 -17.96
C VAL A 394 -21.56 -17.28 -18.45
N THR A 395 -20.48 -16.50 -18.34
CA THR A 395 -19.15 -16.97 -18.66
C THR A 395 -18.25 -16.80 -17.43
N VAL A 396 -17.56 -17.87 -17.04
CA VAL A 396 -16.64 -17.88 -15.91
C VAL A 396 -15.21 -17.85 -16.43
N TYR A 397 -14.40 -16.95 -15.88
CA TYR A 397 -13.03 -16.71 -16.30
C TYR A 397 -12.05 -16.93 -15.14
N THR A 398 -10.85 -17.37 -15.46
CA THR A 398 -9.71 -17.27 -14.54
C THR A 398 -9.33 -15.80 -14.31
N VAL A 399 -8.49 -15.53 -13.28
CA VAL A 399 -7.88 -14.19 -13.06
C VAL A 399 -7.06 -13.67 -14.24
N ARG A 400 -6.73 -14.54 -15.22
CA ARG A 400 -6.00 -14.17 -16.45
C ARG A 400 -6.94 -13.92 -17.65
N GLY A 401 -8.26 -13.89 -17.42
CA GLY A 401 -9.25 -13.68 -18.47
C GLY A 401 -9.49 -14.89 -19.39
N VAL A 402 -9.03 -16.08 -19.02
CA VAL A 402 -9.27 -17.31 -19.80
C VAL A 402 -10.63 -17.89 -19.39
N PRO A 403 -11.58 -18.08 -20.33
CA PRO A 403 -12.87 -18.68 -20.01
C PRO A 403 -12.70 -20.14 -19.61
N VAL A 404 -13.32 -20.57 -18.50
CA VAL A 404 -13.29 -21.93 -17.98
C VAL A 404 -14.66 -22.61 -18.01
N ALA A 405 -15.75 -21.82 -18.04
CA ALA A 405 -17.12 -22.32 -18.22
C ALA A 405 -17.98 -21.27 -18.93
N SER A 406 -18.96 -21.73 -19.70
CA SER A 406 -19.95 -20.85 -20.33
C SER A 406 -21.30 -21.54 -20.36
N TYR A 407 -22.36 -20.80 -19.98
CA TYR A 407 -23.73 -21.25 -19.92
C TYR A 407 -24.60 -20.27 -20.70
N ILE A 408 -25.62 -20.76 -21.40
CA ILE A 408 -26.59 -19.94 -22.10
C ILE A 408 -27.98 -20.48 -21.76
N SER A 409 -28.90 -19.59 -21.44
CA SER A 409 -30.32 -19.90 -21.31
C SER A 409 -31.14 -18.93 -22.13
N GLU A 410 -32.11 -19.44 -22.87
CA GLU A 410 -33.13 -18.66 -23.57
C GLU A 410 -34.44 -18.83 -22.84
N ASP A 411 -35.21 -17.76 -22.72
CA ASP A 411 -36.48 -17.71 -21.98
C ASP A 411 -36.34 -17.91 -20.46
N CYS A 412 -35.47 -17.12 -19.86
CA CYS A 412 -35.09 -17.21 -18.45
C CYS A 412 -35.97 -16.30 -17.58
N GLY A 413 -37.13 -16.80 -17.12
CA GLY A 413 -37.86 -16.10 -16.05
C GLY A 413 -37.09 -16.11 -14.72
N ARG A 414 -36.48 -17.25 -14.42
CA ARG A 414 -35.53 -17.45 -13.31
C ARG A 414 -34.63 -18.63 -13.64
N CYS A 415 -33.34 -18.39 -13.84
CA CYS A 415 -32.35 -19.38 -14.22
C CYS A 415 -31.34 -19.63 -13.10
N ARG A 416 -30.87 -20.87 -13.03
CA ARG A 416 -29.87 -21.30 -12.08
C ARG A 416 -28.75 -22.02 -12.85
N PHE A 417 -27.52 -21.55 -12.66
CA PHE A 417 -26.31 -22.11 -13.25
C PHE A 417 -25.41 -22.63 -12.12
N GLU A 418 -25.05 -23.88 -12.18
CA GLU A 418 -24.20 -24.53 -11.17
C GLU A 418 -22.85 -24.89 -11.77
N GLY A 419 -21.80 -24.68 -11.02
CA GLY A 419 -20.44 -24.99 -11.44
C GLY A 419 -19.56 -25.44 -10.29
N GLU A 420 -18.37 -25.90 -10.63
CA GLU A 420 -17.36 -26.32 -9.66
C GLU A 420 -15.99 -25.75 -10.06
N LEU A 421 -15.24 -25.27 -9.06
CA LEU A 421 -13.93 -24.68 -9.22
C LEU A 421 -12.93 -25.35 -8.30
N PRO A 422 -11.64 -25.40 -8.68
CA PRO A 422 -10.59 -25.91 -7.81
C PRO A 422 -10.50 -25.12 -6.49
N ALA A 423 -10.31 -25.82 -5.38
CA ALA A 423 -10.08 -25.19 -4.09
C ALA A 423 -8.83 -24.27 -4.13
N GLY A 424 -8.87 -23.19 -3.39
CA GLY A 424 -7.79 -22.18 -3.33
C GLY A 424 -7.71 -21.29 -4.57
N SER A 425 -8.78 -21.22 -5.39
CA SER A 425 -8.78 -20.46 -6.64
C SER A 425 -9.73 -19.24 -6.59
N VAL A 426 -9.41 -18.24 -7.41
CA VAL A 426 -10.27 -17.08 -7.65
C VAL A 426 -10.63 -17.01 -9.13
N HIS A 427 -11.91 -16.80 -9.41
CA HIS A 427 -12.47 -16.70 -10.75
C HIS A 427 -13.45 -15.52 -10.82
N TYR A 428 -13.82 -15.12 -12.01
CA TYR A 428 -14.84 -14.09 -12.27
C TYR A 428 -15.92 -14.66 -13.17
N ALA A 429 -17.18 -14.46 -12.80
CA ALA A 429 -18.33 -14.81 -13.63
C ALA A 429 -18.96 -13.53 -14.19
N THR A 430 -19.07 -13.44 -15.50
CA THR A 430 -19.83 -12.37 -16.18
C THR A 430 -21.17 -12.92 -16.59
N VAL A 431 -22.23 -12.27 -16.16
CA VAL A 431 -23.63 -12.54 -16.54
C VAL A 431 -24.05 -11.46 -17.51
N GLU A 432 -24.39 -11.85 -18.72
CA GLU A 432 -24.88 -10.96 -19.79
C GLU A 432 -26.35 -11.26 -20.05
N THR A 433 -27.17 -10.22 -20.15
CA THR A 433 -28.59 -10.29 -20.51
C THR A 433 -28.91 -9.27 -21.59
N GLU A 434 -30.11 -9.25 -22.09
CA GLU A 434 -30.59 -8.22 -23.03
C GLU A 434 -30.64 -6.80 -22.44
N THR A 435 -30.58 -6.68 -21.10
CA THR A 435 -30.68 -5.40 -20.40
C THR A 435 -29.33 -4.91 -19.89
N GLY A 436 -28.27 -5.72 -19.95
CA GLY A 436 -26.93 -5.38 -19.51
C GLY A 436 -26.07 -6.57 -19.08
N SER A 437 -24.95 -6.27 -18.43
CA SER A 437 -24.05 -7.29 -17.92
C SER A 437 -23.65 -7.02 -16.47
N GLN A 438 -23.35 -8.09 -15.74
CA GLN A 438 -22.87 -8.05 -14.36
C GLN A 438 -21.70 -9.02 -14.20
N THR A 439 -20.61 -8.58 -13.55
CA THR A 439 -19.48 -9.45 -13.24
C THR A 439 -19.38 -9.68 -11.73
N MET A 440 -19.17 -10.93 -11.32
CA MET A 440 -19.10 -11.36 -9.94
C MET A 440 -17.79 -12.13 -9.69
N LYS A 441 -17.12 -11.88 -8.57
CA LYS A 441 -15.92 -12.61 -8.13
C LYS A 441 -16.35 -13.90 -7.42
N ILE A 442 -15.74 -15.03 -7.78
CA ILE A 442 -15.96 -16.34 -7.13
C ILE A 442 -14.68 -16.70 -6.39
N VAL A 443 -14.78 -16.93 -5.08
CA VAL A 443 -13.66 -17.37 -4.24
C VAL A 443 -13.90 -18.80 -3.80
N ALA A 444 -13.08 -19.74 -4.29
CA ALA A 444 -13.10 -21.13 -3.86
C ALA A 444 -12.00 -21.34 -2.79
N ARG A 445 -12.40 -21.83 -1.61
CA ARG A 445 -11.52 -22.11 -0.45
C ARG A 445 -11.25 -23.59 -0.31
#